data_e3fe80092a1adef5172ee45cc49fa48c
#
_entry.id   e3fe80092a1adef5172ee45cc49fa48c
#
_cell.length_a   1.000
_cell.length_b   1.000
_cell.length_c   1.000
_cell.angle_alpha   90.00
_cell.angle_beta   90.00
_cell.angle_gamma   90.00
#
_symmetry.space_group_name_H-M   'P 1'
#
loop_
_entity.id
_entity.type
_entity.pdbx_description
1 polymer ?
#
loop_
_entity_poly.entity_id
_entity_poly.type
_entity_poly.pdbx_seq_one_letter_code
_entity_poly.pdbx_strand_id
1 'polypeptide(L)'
;MKEEYELFHSFLKKQGMNFTSVRQAILDTLCEQESHFTVRDILPRVKVKNIAVNRASLYRNIHLLKLAGLLEEVPPAERSGRGCFRMVRRRPRRCILFCPGCHIAEQIADDEFDRALVRLCERFRLDPDTLQVRIEARHLCGRHPQNH
;
A
#
# COMPACT_ATOMS: atom_id res chain seq x y z
N MET A 1 -3.24 5.03 -3.84
CA MET A 1 -2.57 5.49 -5.09
C MET A 1 -1.51 6.56 -4.86
N LYS A 2 -1.81 7.63 -4.16
CA LYS A 2 -0.82 8.71 -3.94
C LYS A 2 0.39 8.24 -3.12
N GLU A 3 0.17 7.40 -2.12
CA GLU A 3 1.24 6.88 -1.24
C GLU A 3 2.19 5.94 -1.98
N GLU A 4 1.67 5.03 -2.80
CA GLU A 4 2.48 4.12 -3.60
C GLU A 4 3.36 4.86 -4.60
N TYR A 5 2.84 5.96 -5.20
CA TYR A 5 3.61 6.83 -6.07
C TYR A 5 4.75 7.53 -5.34
N GLU A 6 4.48 8.11 -4.20
CA GLU A 6 5.48 8.80 -3.40
C GLU A 6 6.60 7.85 -2.94
N LEU A 7 6.22 6.66 -2.52
CA LEU A 7 7.18 5.63 -2.11
C LEU A 7 8.06 5.16 -3.27
N PHE A 8 7.45 4.85 -4.41
CA PHE A 8 8.21 4.39 -5.56
C PHE A 8 9.10 5.49 -6.14
N HIS A 9 8.61 6.71 -6.21
CA HIS A 9 9.39 7.86 -6.65
C HIS A 9 10.59 8.10 -5.74
N SER A 10 10.39 8.08 -4.42
CA SER A 10 11.47 8.25 -3.44
C SER A 10 12.50 7.14 -3.53
N PHE A 11 12.06 5.89 -3.69
CA PHE A 11 12.93 4.75 -3.89
C PHE A 11 13.79 4.90 -5.15
N LEU A 12 13.17 5.21 -6.30
CA LEU A 12 13.87 5.41 -7.56
C LEU A 12 14.88 6.55 -7.49
N LYS A 13 14.52 7.67 -6.85
CA LYS A 13 15.42 8.80 -6.64
C LYS A 13 16.67 8.40 -5.86
N LYS A 14 16.52 7.61 -4.80
CA LYS A 14 17.65 7.08 -4.03
C LYS A 14 18.55 6.15 -4.85
N GLN A 15 17.99 5.48 -5.86
CA GLN A 15 18.72 4.61 -6.79
C GLN A 15 19.29 5.37 -8.00
N GLY A 16 19.13 6.70 -8.08
CA GLY A 16 19.55 7.51 -9.25
C GLY A 16 18.73 7.23 -10.51
N MET A 17 17.50 6.74 -10.36
CA MET A 17 16.61 6.38 -11.46
C MET A 17 15.46 7.38 -11.61
N ASN A 18 15.03 7.61 -12.85
CA ASN A 18 13.88 8.48 -13.15
C ASN A 18 12.55 7.72 -13.07
N PHE A 19 11.51 8.44 -12.67
CA PHE A 19 10.13 7.96 -12.78
C PHE A 19 9.59 8.24 -14.18
N THR A 20 9.57 7.20 -15.02
CA THR A 20 9.19 7.30 -16.44
C THR A 20 7.72 7.00 -16.67
N SER A 21 7.19 7.37 -17.85
CA SER A 21 5.82 7.02 -18.26
C SER A 21 5.57 5.50 -18.29
N VAL A 22 6.59 4.71 -18.63
CA VAL A 22 6.53 3.25 -18.55
C VAL A 22 6.33 2.78 -17.11
N ARG A 23 7.09 3.32 -16.17
CA ARG A 23 6.98 3.00 -14.75
C ARG A 23 5.64 3.42 -14.17
N GLN A 24 5.16 4.59 -14.60
CA GLN A 24 3.84 5.07 -14.23
C GLN A 24 2.75 4.12 -14.69
N ALA A 25 2.73 3.75 -15.97
CA ALA A 25 1.73 2.84 -16.52
C ALA A 25 1.73 1.47 -15.83
N ILE A 26 2.90 0.96 -15.45
CA ILE A 26 3.03 -0.28 -14.68
C ILE A 26 2.42 -0.11 -13.29
N LEU A 27 2.83 0.92 -12.55
CA LEU A 27 2.33 1.16 -11.19
C LEU A 27 0.81 1.38 -11.17
N ASP A 28 0.27 2.18 -12.11
CA ASP A 28 -1.18 2.40 -12.25
C ASP A 28 -1.93 1.09 -12.43
N THR A 29 -1.43 0.25 -13.34
CA THR A 29 -2.09 -1.04 -13.61
C THR A 29 -2.05 -1.96 -12.40
N LEU A 30 -0.93 -1.97 -11.68
CA LEU A 30 -0.77 -2.81 -10.49
C LEU A 30 -1.63 -2.32 -9.32
N CYS A 31 -1.76 -1.02 -9.13
CA CYS A 31 -2.63 -0.44 -8.10
C CYS A 31 -4.11 -0.77 -8.31
N GLU A 32 -4.53 -1.01 -9.55
CA GLU A 32 -5.89 -1.43 -9.88
C GLU A 32 -6.17 -2.92 -9.57
N GLN A 33 -5.12 -3.72 -9.28
CA GLN A 33 -5.31 -5.13 -8.97
C GLN A 33 -5.77 -5.31 -7.52
N GLU A 34 -6.89 -6.01 -7.34
CA GLU A 34 -7.42 -6.35 -6.01
C GLU A 34 -6.87 -7.68 -5.48
N SER A 35 -6.43 -8.54 -6.37
CA SER A 35 -5.91 -9.88 -6.06
C SER A 35 -4.47 -10.06 -6.53
N HIS A 36 -3.92 -11.24 -6.32
CA HIS A 36 -2.63 -11.62 -6.88
C HIS A 36 -2.69 -11.76 -8.41
N PHE A 37 -1.57 -11.57 -9.07
CA PHE A 37 -1.44 -11.58 -10.52
C PHE A 37 -0.10 -12.18 -10.97
N THR A 38 -0.04 -12.58 -12.22
CA THR A 38 1.19 -12.97 -12.91
C THR A 38 1.58 -11.91 -13.95
N VAL A 39 2.82 -11.96 -14.43
CA VAL A 39 3.27 -11.11 -15.55
C VAL A 39 2.41 -11.31 -16.79
N ARG A 40 1.95 -12.54 -17.04
CA ARG A 40 1.07 -12.86 -18.17
C ARG A 40 -0.27 -12.12 -18.08
N ASP A 41 -0.82 -11.97 -16.86
CA ASP A 41 -2.10 -11.29 -16.66
C ASP A 41 -1.97 -9.77 -16.81
N ILE A 42 -0.86 -9.22 -16.35
CA ILE A 42 -0.64 -7.77 -16.29
C ILE A 42 -0.13 -7.20 -17.60
N LEU A 43 0.73 -7.89 -18.34
CA LEU A 43 1.38 -7.35 -19.52
C LEU A 43 0.40 -6.77 -20.56
N PRO A 44 -0.71 -7.45 -20.94
CA PRO A 44 -1.67 -6.89 -21.87
C PRO A 44 -2.33 -5.60 -21.36
N ARG A 45 -2.60 -5.54 -20.06
CA ARG A 45 -3.26 -4.40 -19.41
C ARG A 45 -2.34 -3.18 -19.36
N VAL A 46 -1.05 -3.39 -19.07
CA VAL A 46 -0.07 -2.31 -19.09
C VAL A 46 0.13 -1.77 -20.51
N LYS A 47 0.13 -2.66 -21.52
CA LYS A 47 0.28 -2.26 -22.92
C LYS A 47 -0.84 -1.36 -23.43
N VAL A 48 -2.05 -1.49 -22.89
CA VAL A 48 -3.14 -0.55 -23.17
C VAL A 48 -2.80 0.87 -22.74
N LYS A 49 -2.10 1.03 -21.63
CA LYS A 49 -1.69 2.34 -21.09
C LYS A 49 -0.38 2.84 -21.71
N ASN A 50 0.54 1.93 -22.03
CA ASN A 50 1.82 2.25 -22.65
C ASN A 50 2.34 1.09 -23.51
N ILE A 51 2.25 1.25 -24.83
CA ILE A 51 2.61 0.22 -25.79
C ILE A 51 4.11 -0.12 -25.78
N ALA A 52 4.96 0.78 -25.28
CA ALA A 52 6.41 0.56 -25.19
C ALA A 52 6.81 -0.49 -24.14
N VAL A 53 5.89 -0.89 -23.26
CA VAL A 53 6.17 -1.89 -22.24
C VAL A 53 6.29 -3.28 -22.90
N ASN A 54 7.42 -3.91 -22.69
CA ASN A 54 7.66 -5.30 -23.05
C ASN A 54 7.81 -6.18 -21.80
N ARG A 55 7.89 -7.48 -22.01
CA ARG A 55 7.99 -8.45 -20.91
C ARG A 55 9.23 -8.23 -20.04
N ALA A 56 10.38 -7.94 -20.66
CA ALA A 56 11.62 -7.72 -19.95
C ALA A 56 11.57 -6.43 -19.09
N SER A 57 11.02 -5.36 -19.64
CA SER A 57 10.84 -4.11 -18.88
C SER A 57 9.86 -4.27 -17.72
N LEU A 58 8.79 -5.05 -17.90
CA LEU A 58 7.84 -5.34 -16.85
C LEU A 58 8.50 -6.13 -15.70
N TYR A 59 9.26 -7.17 -15.99
CA TYR A 59 10.00 -7.93 -14.97
C TYR A 59 10.99 -7.07 -14.19
N ARG A 60 11.74 -6.18 -14.87
CA ARG A 60 12.66 -5.26 -14.20
C ARG A 60 11.94 -4.32 -13.24
N ASN A 61 10.78 -3.81 -13.64
CA ASN A 61 10.00 -2.92 -12.78
C ASN A 61 9.32 -3.67 -11.63
N ILE A 62 8.86 -4.90 -11.83
CA ILE A 62 8.37 -5.76 -10.74
C ILE A 62 9.49 -5.98 -9.71
N HIS A 63 10.72 -6.23 -10.15
CA HIS A 63 11.85 -6.37 -9.24
C HIS A 63 12.11 -5.09 -8.44
N LEU A 64 12.08 -3.92 -9.08
CA LEU A 64 12.24 -2.63 -8.39
C LEU A 64 11.10 -2.37 -7.39
N LEU A 65 9.87 -2.69 -7.75
CA LEU A 65 8.71 -2.56 -6.86
C LEU A 65 8.79 -3.50 -5.65
N LYS A 66 9.34 -4.71 -5.83
CA LYS A 66 9.64 -5.62 -4.70
C LYS A 66 10.69 -5.02 -3.77
N LEU A 67 11.78 -4.49 -4.31
CA LEU A 67 12.82 -3.82 -3.52
C LEU A 67 12.30 -2.57 -2.79
N ALA A 68 11.36 -1.85 -3.40
CA ALA A 68 10.68 -0.71 -2.78
C ALA A 68 9.65 -1.12 -1.71
N GLY A 69 9.40 -2.41 -1.52
CA GLY A 69 8.41 -2.92 -0.58
C GLY A 69 6.94 -2.70 -1.00
N LEU A 70 6.70 -2.45 -2.29
CA LEU A 70 5.37 -2.25 -2.87
C LEU A 70 4.75 -3.52 -3.43
N LEU A 71 5.57 -4.52 -3.74
CA LEU A 71 5.15 -5.84 -4.20
C LEU A 71 5.76 -6.94 -3.35
N GLU A 72 5.01 -8.00 -3.15
CA GLU A 72 5.52 -9.24 -2.60
C GLU A 72 5.19 -10.42 -3.52
N GLU A 73 6.04 -11.42 -3.49
CA GLU A 73 5.79 -12.68 -4.19
C GLU A 73 4.91 -13.57 -3.33
N VAL A 74 3.84 -14.07 -3.95
CA VAL A 74 2.92 -14.98 -3.26
C VAL A 74 3.52 -16.39 -3.28
N PRO A 75 3.64 -17.08 -2.14
CA PRO A 75 4.14 -18.45 -2.10
C PRO A 75 3.28 -19.38 -2.98
N PRO A 76 3.89 -20.34 -3.69
CA PRO A 76 3.18 -21.21 -4.64
C PRO A 76 2.22 -22.22 -3.99
N ALA A 77 1.90 -22.07 -2.70
CA ALA A 77 1.16 -23.07 -1.91
C ALA A 77 -0.27 -23.34 -2.38
N GLU A 78 -0.88 -22.52 -3.25
CA GLU A 78 -2.30 -22.73 -3.52
C GLU A 78 -2.75 -22.74 -4.98
N ARG A 79 -2.05 -22.21 -5.94
CA ARG A 79 -2.37 -22.35 -7.39
C ARG A 79 -1.23 -21.91 -8.30
N SER A 80 -0.64 -22.88 -8.93
CA SER A 80 0.04 -22.78 -10.25
C SER A 80 1.14 -21.72 -10.40
N GLY A 81 2.37 -22.13 -10.21
CA GLY A 81 3.47 -21.57 -10.97
C GLY A 81 4.18 -20.39 -10.28
N ARG A 82 5.46 -20.41 -10.45
CA ARG A 82 6.39 -19.35 -10.07
C ARG A 82 5.98 -18.00 -10.67
N GLY A 83 6.16 -16.93 -9.91
CA GLY A 83 5.98 -15.57 -10.40
C GLY A 83 4.56 -15.01 -10.26
N CYS A 84 3.91 -15.36 -9.15
CA CYS A 84 2.68 -14.73 -8.72
C CYS A 84 3.00 -13.62 -7.71
N PHE A 85 2.45 -12.44 -7.92
CA PHE A 85 2.72 -11.25 -7.13
C PHE A 85 1.43 -10.63 -6.61
N ARG A 86 1.53 -9.87 -5.53
CA ARG A 86 0.46 -8.99 -5.09
C ARG A 86 1.02 -7.65 -4.62
N MET A 87 0.21 -6.60 -4.73
CA MET A 87 0.54 -5.32 -4.12
C MET A 87 0.53 -5.46 -2.60
N VAL A 88 1.59 -4.99 -1.97
CA VAL A 88 1.62 -4.79 -0.53
C VAL A 88 0.72 -3.60 -0.24
N ARG A 89 -0.54 -3.85 -0.03
CA ARG A 89 -1.44 -2.82 0.47
C ARG A 89 -1.05 -2.59 1.92
N ARG A 90 -0.42 -1.49 2.20
CA ARG A 90 -0.33 -1.01 3.56
C ARG A 90 -1.77 -0.84 4.01
N ARG A 91 -2.24 -1.81 4.79
CA ARG A 91 -3.57 -1.68 5.41
C ARG A 91 -3.51 -0.40 6.22
N PRO A 92 -4.46 0.53 6.02
CA PRO A 92 -4.54 1.69 6.91
C PRO A 92 -4.49 1.13 8.32
N ARG A 93 -3.53 1.61 9.11
CA ARG A 93 -3.37 1.13 10.47
C ARG A 93 -4.69 1.33 11.14
N ARG A 94 -5.21 0.26 11.73
CA ARG A 94 -6.50 0.32 12.39
C ARG A 94 -6.33 1.09 13.69
N CYS A 95 -6.39 2.42 13.60
CA CYS A 95 -6.60 3.23 14.75
C CYS A 95 -8.10 3.33 15.01
N ILE A 96 -8.53 2.83 16.14
CA ILE A 96 -9.93 2.86 16.57
C ILE A 96 -10.05 3.90 17.67
N LEU A 97 -10.84 4.93 17.45
CA LEU A 97 -11.30 5.85 18.48
C LEU A 97 -12.56 5.30 19.10
N PHE A 98 -12.54 5.05 20.39
CA PHE A 98 -13.69 4.61 21.17
C PHE A 98 -14.10 5.69 22.18
N CYS A 99 -15.39 6.05 22.17
CA CYS A 99 -15.96 6.93 23.18
C CYS A 99 -16.72 6.11 24.23
N PRO A 100 -16.27 6.04 25.49
CA PRO A 100 -16.96 5.28 26.53
C PRO A 100 -18.30 5.91 26.93
N GLY A 101 -18.55 7.19 26.59
CA GLY A 101 -19.82 7.87 26.90
C GLY A 101 -20.96 7.50 25.96
N CYS A 102 -20.67 7.37 24.65
CA CYS A 102 -21.68 7.03 23.64
C CYS A 102 -21.51 5.63 23.04
N HIS A 103 -20.48 4.91 23.42
CA HIS A 103 -20.15 3.56 22.91
C HIS A 103 -19.91 3.50 21.40
N ILE A 104 -19.63 4.64 20.74
CA ILE A 104 -19.29 4.69 19.33
C ILE A 104 -17.81 4.36 19.16
N ALA A 105 -17.52 3.49 18.20
CA ALA A 105 -16.17 3.21 17.73
C ALA A 105 -16.04 3.69 16.27
N GLU A 106 -15.05 4.54 16.01
CA GLU A 106 -14.74 5.06 14.69
C GLU A 106 -13.32 4.71 14.29
N GLN A 107 -13.14 4.39 13.02
CA GLN A 107 -11.80 4.19 12.47
C GLN A 107 -11.25 5.55 12.04
N ILE A 108 -10.08 5.91 12.57
CA ILE A 108 -9.37 7.14 12.19
C ILE A 108 -8.40 6.80 11.07
N ALA A 109 -8.47 7.59 9.99
CA ALA A 109 -7.48 7.64 8.94
C ALA A 109 -6.89 9.06 8.91
N ASP A 110 -5.66 9.21 9.41
CA ASP A 110 -4.94 10.47 9.46
C ASP A 110 -3.49 10.24 9.09
N ASP A 111 -3.05 10.89 7.99
CA ASP A 111 -1.72 10.69 7.41
C ASP A 111 -0.58 11.17 8.34
N GLU A 112 -0.81 12.20 9.14
CA GLU A 112 0.19 12.71 10.08
C GLU A 112 0.35 11.76 11.26
N PHE A 113 -0.77 11.28 11.76
CA PHE A 113 -0.80 10.27 12.81
C PHE A 113 -0.13 8.97 12.37
N ASP A 114 -0.43 8.49 11.17
CA ASP A 114 0.19 7.29 10.60
C ASP A 114 1.71 7.43 10.47
N ARG A 115 2.19 8.60 10.02
CA ARG A 115 3.63 8.90 9.97
C ARG A 115 4.27 8.91 11.36
N ALA A 116 3.58 9.42 12.37
CA ALA A 116 4.06 9.40 13.75
C ALA A 116 4.17 7.96 14.29
N LEU A 117 3.19 7.11 13.95
CA LEU A 117 3.21 5.68 14.33
C LEU A 117 4.35 4.92 13.64
N VAL A 118 4.68 5.25 12.38
CA VAL A 118 5.86 4.65 11.71
C VAL A 118 7.13 4.97 12.47
N ARG A 119 7.34 6.24 12.81
CA ARG A 119 8.51 6.67 13.58
C ARG A 119 8.58 6.00 14.95
N LEU A 120 7.43 5.79 15.60
CA LEU A 120 7.35 5.05 16.85
C LEU A 120 7.80 3.61 16.70
N CYS A 121 7.29 2.92 15.65
CA CYS A 121 7.67 1.55 15.36
C CYS A 121 9.17 1.41 15.10
N GLU A 122 9.75 2.31 14.31
CA GLU A 122 11.18 2.35 14.03
C GLU A 122 12.01 2.53 15.32
N ARG A 123 11.60 3.49 16.16
CA ARG A 123 12.29 3.80 17.43
C ARG A 123 12.29 2.63 18.40
N PHE A 124 11.17 1.92 18.50
CA PHE A 124 10.99 0.80 19.44
C PHE A 124 11.16 -0.58 18.80
N ARG A 125 11.56 -0.64 17.52
CA ARG A 125 11.73 -1.88 16.74
C ARG A 125 10.48 -2.75 16.75
N LEU A 126 9.31 -2.12 16.59
CA LEU A 126 8.02 -2.79 16.49
C LEU A 126 7.71 -3.10 15.03
N ASP A 127 7.00 -4.21 14.82
CA ASP A 127 6.46 -4.54 13.51
C ASP A 127 5.23 -3.67 13.22
N PRO A 128 5.30 -2.76 12.22
CA PRO A 128 4.20 -1.86 11.90
C PRO A 128 2.96 -2.58 11.40
N ASP A 129 3.09 -3.79 10.83
CA ASP A 129 1.95 -4.53 10.28
C ASP A 129 1.11 -5.22 11.37
N THR A 130 1.71 -5.43 12.53
CA THR A 130 1.01 -6.00 13.72
C THR A 130 0.48 -4.93 14.66
N LEU A 131 0.84 -3.65 14.43
CA LEU A 131 0.46 -2.57 15.33
C LEU A 131 -1.06 -2.33 15.32
N GLN A 132 -1.64 -2.37 16.50
CA GLN A 132 -3.02 -1.95 16.74
C GLN A 132 -3.01 -0.77 17.70
N VAL A 133 -3.75 0.28 17.36
CA VAL A 133 -3.88 1.48 18.20
C VAL A 133 -5.34 1.66 18.58
N ARG A 134 -5.57 1.80 19.86
CA ARG A 134 -6.87 2.13 20.41
C ARG A 134 -6.76 3.44 21.19
N ILE A 135 -7.60 4.39 20.86
CA ILE A 135 -7.72 5.67 21.56
C ILE A 135 -9.08 5.68 22.26
N GLU A 136 -9.07 5.92 23.55
CA GLU A 136 -10.29 6.12 24.33
C GLU A 136 -10.40 7.59 24.73
N ALA A 137 -11.45 8.25 24.27
CA ALA A 137 -11.71 9.64 24.60
C ALA A 137 -13.22 9.93 24.61
N ARG A 138 -13.66 10.85 25.48
CA ARG A 138 -15.04 11.33 25.45
C ARG A 138 -15.18 12.48 24.48
N HIS A 139 -16.27 12.51 23.71
CA HIS A 139 -16.59 13.65 22.88
C HIS A 139 -16.79 14.91 23.73
N LEU A 140 -16.11 16.00 23.37
CA LEU A 140 -16.15 17.26 24.13
C LEU A 140 -17.47 18.02 23.98
N CYS A 141 -18.19 17.82 22.87
CA CYS A 141 -19.34 18.65 22.50
C CYS A 141 -20.71 18.06 22.88
N GLY A 142 -20.77 16.91 23.53
CA GLY A 142 -22.04 16.23 23.85
C GLY A 142 -22.92 15.90 22.62
N ARG A 143 -22.46 16.25 21.42
CA ARG A 143 -23.12 15.91 20.16
C ARG A 143 -22.45 14.66 19.61
N HIS A 144 -23.13 13.56 19.80
CA HIS A 144 -22.77 12.36 19.08
C HIS A 144 -23.06 12.58 17.61
N PRO A 145 -22.15 12.19 16.68
CA PRO A 145 -22.55 12.06 15.30
C PRO A 145 -23.70 11.07 15.25
N GLN A 146 -24.92 11.59 15.10
CA GLN A 146 -26.08 10.73 14.87
C GLN A 146 -25.87 10.12 13.50
N ASN A 147 -25.81 8.79 13.46
CA ASN A 147 -25.89 8.04 12.22
C ASN A 147 -27.11 8.52 11.42
N HIS A 148 -26.84 9.13 10.30
CA HIS A 148 -27.79 9.22 9.19
C HIS A 148 -27.38 8.24 8.12
#